data_af0e956f12476c513d7cf4d2d2a20f45
#
_entry.id   af0e956f12476c513d7cf4d2d2a20f45
#
_cell.length_a   1.000
_cell.length_b   1.000
_cell.length_c   1.000
_cell.angle_alpha   90.00
_cell.angle_beta   90.00
_cell.angle_gamma   90.00
#
_symmetry.space_group_name_H-M   'P 1'
#
loop_
_entity.id
_entity.type
_entity.pdbx_description
1 polymer ?
#
loop_
_entity_poly.entity_id
_entity_poly.type
_entity_poly.pdbx_seq_one_letter_code
_entity_poly.pdbx_strand_id
1 'polypeptide(L)'
;MTYRDTATELAQWRAQIAELRRKMREVQASVEPEPVHDYEFATPEGAVRLSQLFAAKRDLFVIHNMGRSCPHCTLWADGFNGIYPHIADRAAFVVASPDAPEVQRSFAADRGWHMPMVSHQGTSFAADMGYRSAQGGWLPGVSVFSV
;
A
#
# COMPACT_ATOMS: atom_id res chain seq x y z
N MET A 1 38.01 -0.22 16.54
CA MET A 1 36.65 0.24 16.91
C MET A 1 35.97 -0.86 17.72
N THR A 2 35.54 -0.56 18.93
CA THR A 2 34.84 -1.52 19.77
C THR A 2 33.34 -1.54 19.43
N TYR A 3 32.61 -2.58 19.87
CA TYR A 3 31.14 -2.63 19.74
C TYR A 3 30.47 -1.39 20.35
N ARG A 4 30.99 -0.92 21.50
CA ARG A 4 30.47 0.27 22.20
C ARG A 4 30.67 1.54 21.39
N ASP A 5 31.82 1.71 20.75
CA ASP A 5 32.12 2.87 19.92
C ASP A 5 31.20 2.90 18.70
N THR A 6 31.04 1.73 18.05
CA THR A 6 30.12 1.57 16.91
C THR A 6 28.67 1.86 17.31
N ALA A 7 28.22 1.36 18.47
CA ALA A 7 26.86 1.60 18.96
C ALA A 7 26.61 3.10 19.21
N THR A 8 27.61 3.82 19.75
CA THR A 8 27.55 5.27 19.98
C THR A 8 27.46 6.04 18.67
N GLU A 9 28.29 5.70 17.69
CA GLU A 9 28.26 6.33 16.36
C GLU A 9 26.91 6.05 15.66
N LEU A 10 26.42 4.82 15.69
CA LEU A 10 25.10 4.46 15.13
C LEU A 10 23.95 5.20 15.82
N ALA A 11 24.04 5.47 17.12
CA ALA A 11 23.03 6.24 17.83
C ALA A 11 22.94 7.69 17.31
N GLN A 12 24.09 8.31 16.99
CA GLN A 12 24.12 9.65 16.38
C GLN A 12 23.44 9.66 15.00
N TRP A 13 23.75 8.67 14.16
CA TRP A 13 23.13 8.56 12.83
C TRP A 13 21.62 8.30 12.93
N ARG A 14 21.18 7.46 13.87
CA ARG A 14 19.76 7.23 14.14
C ARG A 14 19.03 8.51 14.53
N ALA A 15 19.65 9.36 15.33
CA ALA A 15 19.07 10.66 15.70
C ALA A 15 18.90 11.57 14.48
N GLN A 16 19.89 11.61 13.57
CA GLN A 16 19.80 12.38 12.34
C GLN A 16 18.72 11.83 11.39
N ILE A 17 18.63 10.50 11.26
CA ILE A 17 17.56 9.86 10.48
C ILE A 17 16.20 10.20 11.06
N ALA A 18 16.03 10.18 12.38
CA ALA A 18 14.77 10.54 13.03
C ALA A 18 14.37 11.99 12.74
N GLU A 19 15.32 12.91 12.77
CA GLU A 19 15.09 14.32 12.45
C GLU A 19 14.72 14.51 10.97
N LEU A 20 15.40 13.85 10.04
CA LEU A 20 15.06 13.89 8.62
C LEU A 20 13.65 13.34 8.37
N ARG A 21 13.29 12.22 9.01
CA ARG A 21 11.94 11.66 8.94
C ARG A 21 10.88 12.61 9.49
N ARG A 22 11.19 13.35 10.55
CA ARG A 22 10.29 14.38 11.08
C ARG A 22 10.02 15.47 10.04
N LYS A 23 11.09 16.01 9.42
CA LYS A 23 10.98 17.01 8.35
C LYS A 23 10.18 16.50 7.16
N MET A 24 10.40 15.25 6.74
CA MET A 24 9.62 14.64 5.68
C MET A 24 8.12 14.58 6.01
N ARG A 25 7.77 14.18 7.25
CA ARG A 25 6.37 14.17 7.69
C ARG A 25 5.75 15.57 7.72
N GLU A 26 6.50 16.60 8.09
CA GLU A 26 6.02 17.99 8.07
C GLU A 26 5.72 18.46 6.64
N VAL A 27 6.59 18.14 5.69
CA VAL A 27 6.33 18.43 4.27
C VAL A 27 5.10 17.68 3.78
N GLN A 28 4.98 16.38 4.09
CA GLN A 28 3.80 15.60 3.71
C GLN A 28 2.51 16.14 4.35
N ALA A 29 2.57 16.58 5.62
CA ALA A 29 1.41 17.13 6.32
C ALA A 29 1.00 18.52 5.79
N SER A 30 1.88 19.23 5.09
CA SER A 30 1.57 20.53 4.48
C SER A 30 0.88 20.41 3.12
N VAL A 31 0.80 19.21 2.54
CA VAL A 31 0.10 18.99 1.27
C VAL A 31 -1.40 18.98 1.53
N GLU A 32 -2.12 19.85 0.83
CA GLU A 32 -3.58 19.81 0.84
C GLU A 32 -4.08 18.59 0.06
N PRO A 33 -5.12 17.90 0.55
CA PRO A 33 -5.70 16.79 -0.17
C PRO A 33 -6.22 17.23 -1.55
N GLU A 34 -5.89 16.46 -2.57
CA GLU A 34 -6.38 16.69 -3.93
C GLU A 34 -7.54 15.73 -4.22
N PRO A 35 -8.63 16.21 -4.87
CA PRO A 35 -9.70 15.33 -5.31
C PRO A 35 -9.17 14.34 -6.35
N VAL A 36 -9.50 13.08 -6.19
CA VAL A 36 -9.12 12.02 -7.13
C VAL A 36 -10.35 11.49 -7.86
N HIS A 37 -10.13 10.92 -9.03
CA HIS A 37 -11.17 10.23 -9.78
C HIS A 37 -11.68 9.00 -8.99
N ASP A 38 -12.98 8.72 -9.07
CA ASP A 38 -13.57 7.54 -8.44
C ASP A 38 -13.34 6.30 -9.33
N TYR A 39 -12.12 5.77 -9.27
CA TYR A 39 -11.68 4.63 -10.08
C TYR A 39 -12.55 3.40 -9.86
N GLU A 40 -12.72 2.63 -10.93
CA GLU A 40 -13.40 1.34 -10.90
C GLU A 40 -12.36 0.22 -10.95
N PHE A 41 -12.45 -0.69 -10.01
CA PHE A 41 -11.62 -1.89 -9.91
C PHE A 41 -12.44 -3.13 -10.18
N ALA A 42 -11.78 -4.21 -10.59
CA ALA A 42 -12.40 -5.50 -10.75
C ALA A 42 -12.19 -6.38 -9.51
N THR A 43 -13.23 -7.11 -9.15
CA THR A 43 -13.20 -8.20 -8.16
C THR A 43 -13.86 -9.43 -8.75
N PRO A 44 -13.70 -10.64 -8.15
CA PRO A 44 -14.40 -11.82 -8.61
C PRO A 44 -15.94 -11.68 -8.59
N GLU A 45 -16.47 -10.80 -7.73
CA GLU A 45 -17.90 -10.53 -7.59
C GLU A 45 -18.42 -9.42 -8.53
N GLY A 46 -17.51 -8.74 -9.26
CA GLY A 46 -17.84 -7.65 -10.17
C GLY A 46 -17.03 -6.39 -9.91
N ALA A 47 -17.47 -5.28 -10.48
CA ALA A 47 -16.79 -3.99 -10.32
C ALA A 47 -17.06 -3.37 -8.95
N VAL A 48 -16.05 -2.68 -8.41
CA VAL A 48 -16.14 -1.90 -7.17
C VAL A 48 -15.43 -0.55 -7.38
N ARG A 49 -16.02 0.52 -6.88
CA ARG A 49 -15.43 1.86 -6.97
C ARG A 49 -14.52 2.17 -5.78
N LEU A 50 -13.54 3.05 -5.99
CA LEU A 50 -12.66 3.53 -4.94
C LEU A 50 -13.45 4.05 -3.73
N SER A 51 -14.50 4.83 -3.97
CA SER A 51 -15.39 5.35 -2.92
C SER A 51 -16.08 4.26 -2.10
N GLN A 52 -16.34 3.09 -2.67
CA GLN A 52 -16.97 1.97 -1.98
C GLN A 52 -15.99 1.17 -1.09
N LEU A 53 -14.68 1.31 -1.33
CA LEU A 53 -13.64 0.57 -0.59
C LEU A 53 -13.45 1.10 0.84
N PHE A 54 -13.97 2.27 1.17
CA PHE A 54 -13.86 2.84 2.52
C PHE A 54 -14.61 2.04 3.59
N ALA A 55 -15.60 1.24 3.22
CA ALA A 55 -16.36 0.37 4.14
C ALA A 55 -16.82 1.11 5.43
N ALA A 56 -17.36 2.33 5.28
CA ALA A 56 -17.78 3.23 6.37
C ALA A 56 -16.63 3.76 7.25
N LYS A 57 -15.38 3.58 6.87
CA LYS A 57 -14.23 4.22 7.51
C LYS A 57 -13.96 5.58 6.85
N ARG A 58 -13.30 6.47 7.59
CA ARG A 58 -12.91 7.79 7.07
C ARG A 58 -11.68 7.72 6.17
N ASP A 59 -10.75 6.84 6.52
CA ASP A 59 -9.47 6.69 5.83
C ASP A 59 -9.39 5.33 5.16
N LEU A 60 -8.77 5.29 3.98
CA LEU A 60 -8.53 4.10 3.19
C LEU A 60 -7.04 4.02 2.83
N PHE A 61 -6.41 2.91 3.18
CA PHE A 61 -5.07 2.54 2.71
C PHE A 61 -5.19 1.62 1.51
N VAL A 62 -4.59 2.02 0.39
CA VAL A 62 -4.45 1.18 -0.81
C VAL A 62 -2.99 0.81 -0.97
N ILE A 63 -2.68 -0.47 -0.84
CA ILE A 63 -1.33 -0.99 -1.05
C ILE A 63 -1.15 -1.29 -2.54
N HIS A 64 -0.16 -0.66 -3.16
CA HIS A 64 0.23 -0.95 -4.53
C HIS A 64 1.15 -2.17 -4.55
N ASN A 65 0.60 -3.29 -4.96
CA ASN A 65 1.27 -4.58 -5.08
C ASN A 65 1.57 -4.85 -6.55
N MET A 66 2.78 -5.27 -6.87
CA MET A 66 3.19 -5.50 -8.26
C MET A 66 2.70 -6.84 -8.84
N GLY A 67 1.90 -7.59 -8.08
CA GLY A 67 1.32 -8.85 -8.49
C GLY A 67 2.03 -10.07 -7.88
N ARG A 68 1.45 -11.24 -8.13
CA ARG A 68 1.91 -12.52 -7.56
C ARG A 68 3.36 -12.90 -7.91
N SER A 69 3.88 -12.37 -8.99
CA SER A 69 5.26 -12.63 -9.43
C SER A 69 6.32 -11.87 -8.64
N CYS A 70 5.91 -10.91 -7.79
CA CYS A 70 6.81 -10.12 -6.96
C CYS A 70 6.98 -10.75 -5.57
N PRO A 71 8.12 -11.38 -5.25
CA PRO A 71 8.32 -12.01 -3.94
C PRO A 71 8.38 -11.01 -2.79
N HIS A 72 8.88 -9.79 -3.02
CA HIS A 72 8.91 -8.74 -2.01
C HIS A 72 7.49 -8.23 -1.67
N CYS A 73 6.64 -8.05 -2.68
CA CYS A 73 5.25 -7.68 -2.46
C CYS A 73 4.49 -8.77 -1.71
N THR A 74 4.79 -10.04 -2.00
CA THR A 74 4.21 -11.18 -1.31
C THR A 74 4.63 -11.23 0.16
N LEU A 75 5.92 -11.02 0.45
CA LEU A 75 6.43 -10.92 1.82
C LEU A 75 5.72 -9.80 2.61
N TRP A 76 5.55 -8.64 2.00
CA TRP A 76 4.86 -7.51 2.63
C TRP A 76 3.39 -7.82 2.87
N ALA A 77 2.73 -8.44 1.89
CA ALA A 77 1.32 -8.83 2.03
C ALA A 77 1.11 -9.88 3.13
N ASP A 78 2.00 -10.85 3.28
CA ASP A 78 2.00 -11.78 4.42
C ASP A 78 2.09 -11.01 5.75
N GLY A 79 2.96 -10.01 5.83
CA GLY A 79 3.10 -9.15 7.01
C GLY A 79 1.84 -8.34 7.31
N PHE A 80 1.27 -7.71 6.29
CA PHE A 80 0.00 -6.96 6.43
C PHE A 80 -1.15 -7.88 6.85
N ASN A 81 -1.25 -9.07 6.28
CA ASN A 81 -2.28 -10.02 6.66
C ASN A 81 -2.20 -10.39 8.14
N GLY A 82 -0.98 -10.52 8.68
CA GLY A 82 -0.76 -10.81 10.10
C GLY A 82 -1.28 -9.73 11.04
N ILE A 83 -1.29 -8.47 10.62
CA ILE A 83 -1.75 -7.33 11.42
C ILE A 83 -3.08 -6.74 10.91
N TYR A 84 -3.67 -7.34 9.88
CA TYR A 84 -4.88 -6.82 9.22
C TYR A 84 -6.04 -6.54 10.18
N PRO A 85 -6.36 -7.39 11.18
CA PRO A 85 -7.45 -7.09 12.13
C PRO A 85 -7.26 -5.75 12.86
N HIS A 86 -6.02 -5.42 13.22
CA HIS A 86 -5.69 -4.15 13.88
C HIS A 86 -5.78 -2.96 12.92
N ILE A 87 -5.36 -3.13 11.67
CA ILE A 87 -5.49 -2.09 10.65
C ILE A 87 -6.98 -1.83 10.36
N ALA A 88 -7.76 -2.89 10.15
CA ALA A 88 -9.18 -2.81 9.82
C ALA A 88 -10.03 -2.18 10.93
N ASP A 89 -9.59 -2.26 12.18
CA ASP A 89 -10.23 -1.55 13.29
C ASP A 89 -10.09 -0.03 13.13
N ARG A 90 -8.96 0.44 12.62
CA ARG A 90 -8.63 1.87 12.50
C ARG A 90 -9.07 2.49 11.17
N ALA A 91 -8.87 1.80 10.05
CA ALA A 91 -9.07 2.32 8.71
C ALA A 91 -9.49 1.21 7.74
N ALA A 92 -10.06 1.58 6.59
CA ALA A 92 -10.20 0.65 5.49
C ALA A 92 -8.83 0.34 4.88
N PHE A 93 -8.66 -0.89 4.40
CA PHE A 93 -7.40 -1.39 3.87
C PHE A 93 -7.67 -2.33 2.70
N VAL A 94 -6.98 -2.12 1.60
CA VAL A 94 -7.10 -2.97 0.42
C VAL A 94 -5.75 -3.12 -0.27
N VAL A 95 -5.51 -4.27 -0.86
CA VAL A 95 -4.36 -4.52 -1.73
C VAL A 95 -4.82 -4.44 -3.17
N ALA A 96 -4.22 -3.54 -3.95
CA ALA A 96 -4.47 -3.40 -5.37
C ALA A 96 -3.28 -3.95 -6.17
N SER A 97 -3.54 -4.76 -7.18
CA SER A 97 -2.51 -5.31 -8.07
C SER A 97 -2.99 -5.40 -9.52
N PRO A 98 -2.06 -5.57 -10.49
CA PRO A 98 -2.41 -5.73 -11.90
C PRO A 98 -2.94 -7.13 -12.25
N ASP A 99 -2.89 -8.09 -11.33
CA ASP A 99 -3.36 -9.45 -11.59
C ASP A 99 -4.89 -9.46 -11.78
N ALA A 100 -5.37 -10.37 -12.62
CA ALA A 100 -6.80 -10.60 -12.79
C ALA A 100 -7.44 -11.04 -11.46
N PRO A 101 -8.74 -10.71 -11.22
CA PRO A 101 -9.41 -11.00 -9.95
C PRO A 101 -9.34 -12.47 -9.51
N GLU A 102 -9.50 -13.41 -10.44
CA GLU A 102 -9.44 -14.85 -10.15
C GLU A 102 -8.03 -15.30 -9.76
N VAL A 103 -7.02 -14.70 -10.35
CA VAL A 103 -5.61 -14.95 -9.99
C VAL A 103 -5.33 -14.44 -8.57
N GLN A 104 -5.82 -13.24 -8.24
CA GLN A 104 -5.71 -12.68 -6.89
C GLN A 104 -6.39 -13.58 -5.86
N ARG A 105 -7.62 -14.03 -6.14
CA ARG A 105 -8.39 -14.90 -5.25
C ARG A 105 -7.67 -16.21 -4.97
N SER A 106 -7.19 -16.89 -6.01
CA SER A 106 -6.45 -18.14 -5.88
C SER A 106 -5.16 -17.97 -5.08
N PHE A 107 -4.39 -16.92 -5.40
CA PHE A 107 -3.13 -16.65 -4.71
C PHE A 107 -3.34 -16.27 -3.23
N ALA A 108 -4.34 -15.45 -2.93
CA ALA A 108 -4.71 -15.10 -1.56
C ALA A 108 -5.16 -16.33 -0.75
N ALA A 109 -5.95 -17.21 -1.36
CA ALA A 109 -6.39 -18.45 -0.72
C ALA A 109 -5.21 -19.37 -0.37
N ASP A 110 -4.28 -19.55 -1.30
CA ASP A 110 -3.07 -20.37 -1.09
C ASP A 110 -2.18 -19.84 0.03
N ARG A 111 -2.19 -18.54 0.26
CA ARG A 111 -1.41 -17.89 1.33
C ARG A 111 -2.18 -17.59 2.60
N GLY A 112 -3.47 -17.87 2.63
CA GLY A 112 -4.32 -17.58 3.80
C GLY A 112 -4.53 -16.08 4.06
N TRP A 113 -4.53 -15.24 3.01
CA TRP A 113 -4.80 -13.82 3.15
C TRP A 113 -6.30 -13.55 3.33
N HIS A 114 -6.63 -12.72 4.32
CA HIS A 114 -7.99 -12.32 4.64
C HIS A 114 -8.28 -10.85 4.28
N MET A 115 -7.26 -10.07 3.98
CA MET A 115 -7.40 -8.67 3.58
C MET A 115 -8.04 -8.58 2.19
N PRO A 116 -8.89 -7.55 1.94
CA PRO A 116 -9.50 -7.34 0.63
C PRO A 116 -8.45 -7.09 -0.46
N MET A 117 -8.71 -7.61 -1.65
CA MET A 117 -7.91 -7.35 -2.85
C MET A 117 -8.79 -6.84 -3.98
N VAL A 118 -8.23 -5.95 -4.79
CA VAL A 118 -8.88 -5.45 -6.01
C VAL A 118 -7.88 -5.43 -7.16
N SER A 119 -8.38 -5.68 -8.37
CA SER A 119 -7.58 -5.59 -9.59
C SER A 119 -7.73 -4.23 -10.23
N HIS A 120 -6.60 -3.58 -10.49
CA HIS A 120 -6.55 -2.35 -11.29
C HIS A 120 -6.20 -2.62 -12.77
N GLN A 121 -6.28 -3.89 -13.20
CA GLN A 121 -6.00 -4.29 -14.57
C GLN A 121 -6.84 -3.47 -15.55
N GLY A 122 -6.18 -2.89 -16.56
CA GLY A 122 -6.83 -2.10 -17.59
C GLY A 122 -7.24 -0.69 -17.17
N THR A 123 -6.90 -0.24 -15.97
CA THR A 123 -7.15 1.12 -15.47
C THR A 123 -5.90 1.98 -15.47
N SER A 124 -6.05 3.30 -15.36
CA SER A 124 -4.93 4.23 -15.18
C SER A 124 -4.52 4.41 -13.71
N PHE A 125 -5.20 3.78 -12.76
CA PHE A 125 -5.06 4.04 -11.33
C PHE A 125 -3.60 4.02 -10.84
N ALA A 126 -2.85 2.97 -11.12
CA ALA A 126 -1.48 2.86 -10.65
C ALA A 126 -0.56 3.93 -11.28
N ALA A 127 -0.77 4.28 -12.54
CA ALA A 127 -0.03 5.34 -13.22
C ALA A 127 -0.35 6.71 -12.64
N ASP A 128 -1.63 7.01 -12.44
CA ASP A 128 -2.11 8.29 -11.90
C ASP A 128 -1.62 8.50 -10.45
N MET A 129 -1.52 7.42 -9.68
CA MET A 129 -0.97 7.45 -8.32
C MET A 129 0.57 7.43 -8.26
N GLY A 130 1.26 7.40 -9.42
CA GLY A 130 2.71 7.42 -9.48
C GLY A 130 3.39 6.06 -9.28
N TYR A 131 2.64 4.96 -9.39
CA TYR A 131 3.15 3.60 -9.18
C TYR A 131 3.31 2.80 -10.48
N ARG A 132 3.56 3.51 -11.57
CA ARG A 132 4.00 2.94 -12.84
C ARG A 132 5.23 3.69 -13.33
N SER A 133 6.29 2.95 -13.66
CA SER A 133 7.53 3.55 -14.15
C SER A 133 7.38 4.06 -15.60
N ALA A 134 8.27 4.95 -16.01
CA ALA A 134 8.33 5.43 -17.40
C ALA A 134 8.56 4.28 -18.40
N GLN A 135 9.20 3.19 -17.99
CA GLN A 135 9.43 1.99 -18.78
C GLN A 135 8.25 1.01 -18.76
N GLY A 136 7.13 1.38 -18.12
CA GLY A 136 5.91 0.58 -18.03
C GLY A 136 5.94 -0.52 -16.95
N GLY A 137 6.95 -0.56 -16.09
CA GLY A 137 7.02 -1.46 -14.94
C GLY A 137 6.13 -1.01 -13.80
N TRP A 138 5.67 -1.93 -12.97
CA TRP A 138 4.93 -1.63 -11.76
C TRP A 138 5.87 -1.21 -10.62
N LEU A 139 5.40 -0.33 -9.75
CA LEU A 139 6.11 0.13 -8.57
C LEU A 139 5.29 -0.18 -7.31
N PRO A 140 5.95 -0.53 -6.19
CA PRO A 140 5.26 -0.80 -4.95
C PRO A 140 5.11 0.48 -4.12
N GLY A 141 4.07 0.52 -3.30
CA GLY A 141 3.89 1.63 -2.37
C GLY A 141 2.53 1.63 -1.70
N VAL A 142 2.16 2.77 -1.14
CA VAL A 142 0.89 2.98 -0.48
C VAL A 142 0.32 4.35 -0.83
N SER A 143 -0.97 4.39 -1.14
CA SER A 143 -1.77 5.61 -1.23
C SER A 143 -2.76 5.66 -0.06
N VAL A 144 -2.97 6.84 0.49
CA VAL A 144 -3.96 7.09 1.54
C VAL A 144 -5.01 8.05 1.00
N PHE A 145 -6.25 7.66 1.12
CA PHE A 145 -7.42 8.45 0.73
C PHE A 145 -8.26 8.75 1.96
N SER A 146 -8.94 9.88 1.95
CA SER A 146 -9.86 10.31 3.02
C SER A 146 -11.15 10.87 2.43
N VAL A 147 -12.26 10.75 3.17
CA VAL A 147 -13.57 11.34 2.85
C VAL A 147 -14.01 12.29 3.96
#